data_339024da913224e6d4f95797b3e4c948
#
_entry.id   339024da913224e6d4f95797b3e4c948
#
_cell.length_a   1.000
_cell.length_b   1.000
_cell.length_c   1.000
_cell.angle_alpha   90.00
_cell.angle_beta   90.00
_cell.angle_gamma   90.00
#
_symmetry.space_group_name_H-M   'P 1'
#
loop_
_entity.id
_entity.type
_entity.pdbx_description
1 polymer ?
#
loop_
_entity_poly.entity_id
_entity_poly.type
_entity_poly.pdbx_seq_one_letter_code
_entity_poly.pdbx_strand_id
1 'polypeptide(L)' 'MNDRWLSVDEIAAYLGIKRETIYKWLAEKNMPAHRVGRLWKFRIKEIDKWVESGNASSKVGNK' A
#
# COMPACT_ATOMS: atom_id res chain seq x y z
N MET A 1 -12.83 4.09 -13.46
CA MET A 1 -13.01 4.45 -12.89
C MET A 1 -12.61 4.34 -11.70
N ASN A 2 -11.95 3.88 -11.18
CA ASN A 2 -11.54 3.80 -10.04
C ASN A 2 -10.35 4.45 -9.75
N ASP A 3 -10.18 5.68 -10.04
CA ASP A 3 -9.02 6.42 -9.73
C ASP A 3 -9.16 7.24 -8.52
N ARG A 4 -10.10 6.97 -7.67
CA ARG A 4 -10.26 7.76 -6.46
C ARG A 4 -9.17 7.42 -5.47
N TRP A 5 -8.96 8.32 -4.53
CA TRP A 5 -8.01 8.08 -3.46
C TRP A 5 -8.60 7.13 -2.43
N LEU A 6 -7.78 6.24 -1.91
CA LEU A 6 -8.22 5.31 -0.89
C LEU A 6 -7.57 5.64 0.44
N SER A 7 -8.30 5.40 1.53
CA SER A 7 -7.75 5.60 2.86
C SER A 7 -6.92 4.40 3.27
N VAL A 8 -6.25 4.52 4.41
CA VAL A 8 -5.50 3.39 4.96
C VAL A 8 -6.41 2.19 5.15
N ASP A 9 -7.60 2.42 5.73
CA ASP A 9 -8.52 1.32 5.95
C ASP A 9 -8.95 0.68 4.65
N GLU A 10 -9.20 1.49 3.65
CA GLU A 10 -9.63 0.97 2.37
C GLU A 10 -8.54 0.17 1.69
N ILE A 11 -7.32 0.66 1.74
CA ILE A 11 -6.24 -0.06 1.07
C ILE A 11 -5.90 -1.34 1.85
N ALA A 12 -6.03 -1.32 3.15
CA ALA A 12 -5.81 -2.52 3.95
C ALA A 12 -6.83 -3.59 3.58
N ALA A 13 -8.08 -3.19 3.43
CA ALA A 13 -9.13 -4.12 3.02
C ALA A 13 -8.87 -4.65 1.61
N TYR A 14 -8.45 -3.77 0.72
CA TYR A 14 -8.17 -4.16 -0.66
C TYR A 14 -7.07 -5.20 -0.71
N LEU A 15 -6.04 -5.04 0.09
CA LEU A 15 -4.94 -5.98 0.11
C LEU A 15 -5.15 -7.16 1.06
N GLY A 16 -6.17 -7.09 1.88
CA GLY A 16 -6.47 -8.18 2.80
C GLY A 16 -5.51 -8.25 3.97
N ILE A 17 -5.02 -7.09 4.43
CA ILE A 17 -4.06 -7.06 5.53
C ILE A 17 -4.54 -6.09 6.59
N LYS A 18 -3.84 -6.02 7.70
CA LYS A 18 -4.20 -5.13 8.79
C LYS A 18 -3.69 -3.74 8.54
N ARG A 19 -4.37 -2.74 9.09
CA ARG A 19 -3.91 -1.38 8.90
C ARG A 19 -2.54 -1.15 9.52
N GLU A 20 -2.20 -1.87 10.58
CA GLU A 20 -0.87 -1.75 11.17
C GLU A 20 0.20 -2.14 10.19
N THR A 21 -0.10 -3.14 9.35
CA THR A 21 0.83 -3.57 8.34
C THR A 21 1.06 -2.48 7.31
N ILE A 22 0.00 -1.71 7.01
CA ILE A 22 0.15 -0.59 6.07
C ILE A 22 1.17 0.41 6.61
N TYR A 23 1.04 0.78 7.88
CA TYR A 23 1.97 1.74 8.46
C TYR A 23 3.39 1.20 8.49
N LYS A 24 3.53 -0.07 8.74
CA LYS A 24 4.84 -0.68 8.75
C LYS A 24 5.47 -0.63 7.37
N TRP A 25 4.68 -0.94 6.34
CA TRP A 25 5.19 -0.94 4.97
C TRP A 25 5.51 0.47 4.49
N LEU A 26 4.76 1.47 4.95
CA LEU A 26 5.08 2.85 4.64
C LEU A 26 6.45 3.21 5.18
N ALA A 27 6.78 2.72 6.35
CA ALA A 27 8.05 3.05 6.97
C ALA A 27 9.20 2.20 6.44
N GLU A 28 8.92 0.96 6.08
CA GLU A 28 10.00 0.03 5.79
C GLU A 28 10.13 -0.41 4.35
N LYS A 29 9.05 -0.34 3.59
CA LYS A 29 9.08 -0.88 2.25
C LYS A 29 8.77 0.12 1.15
N ASN A 30 8.76 1.39 1.50
CA ASN A 30 8.51 2.45 0.53
C ASN A 30 7.19 2.25 -0.21
N MET A 31 6.17 1.86 0.49
CA MET A 31 4.85 1.70 -0.10
C MET A 31 4.40 3.02 -0.71
N PRO A 32 3.94 3.04 -1.94
CA PRO A 32 3.52 4.30 -2.56
C PRO A 32 2.30 4.88 -1.88
N ALA A 33 2.42 6.10 -1.42
CA ALA A 33 1.36 6.77 -0.69
C ALA A 33 1.54 8.27 -0.81
N HIS A 34 0.48 8.98 -0.53
CA HIS A 34 0.48 10.44 -0.63
C HIS A 34 -0.17 11.01 0.62
N ARG A 35 0.36 12.12 1.10
CA ARG A 35 -0.21 12.76 2.27
C ARG A 35 -1.20 13.83 1.84
N VAL A 36 -2.39 13.77 2.41
CA VAL A 36 -3.38 14.82 2.17
C VAL A 36 -3.73 15.32 3.56
N GLY A 37 -3.18 16.46 3.94
CA GLY A 37 -3.31 16.93 5.30
C GLY A 37 -2.63 15.95 6.24
N ARG A 38 -3.39 15.40 7.16
CA ARG A 38 -2.84 14.45 8.09
C ARG A 38 -3.07 13.03 7.69
N LEU A 39 -3.75 12.80 6.57
CA LEU A 39 -4.17 11.47 6.20
C LEU A 39 -3.29 10.91 5.10
N TRP A 40 -3.08 9.61 5.14
CA TRP A 40 -2.41 8.93 4.06
C TRP A 40 -3.46 8.50 3.06
N LYS A 41 -3.18 8.71 1.78
CA LYS A 41 -4.08 8.31 0.71
C LYS A 41 -3.30 7.50 -0.31
N PHE A 42 -3.99 6.61 -0.98
CA PHE A 42 -3.36 5.66 -1.88
C PHE A 42 -4.12 5.59 -3.20
N ARG A 43 -3.39 5.23 -4.25
CA ARG A 43 -4.00 4.98 -5.53
C ARG A 43 -3.83 3.52 -5.87
N ILE A 44 -4.90 2.88 -6.26
CA ILE A 44 -4.87 1.45 -6.53
C ILE A 44 -3.85 1.09 -7.59
N LYS A 45 -3.75 1.87 -8.65
CA LYS A 45 -2.80 1.56 -9.70
C LYS A 45 -1.38 1.53 -9.21
N GLU A 46 -1.03 2.46 -8.35
CA GLU A 46 0.32 2.50 -7.79
C GLU A 46 0.56 1.33 -6.88
N ILE A 47 -0.44 0.99 -6.08
CA ILE A 47 -0.31 -0.12 -5.16
C ILE A 47 -0.19 -1.44 -5.92
N ASP A 48 -0.99 -1.62 -6.96
CA ASP A 48 -0.93 -2.83 -7.75
C ASP A 48 0.45 -3.03 -8.36
N LYS A 49 1.01 -1.97 -8.91
CA LYS A 49 2.32 -2.07 -9.50
C LYS A 49 3.37 -2.39 -8.46
N TRP A 50 3.27 -1.77 -7.31
CA TRP A 50 4.22 -1.99 -6.24
C TRP A 50 4.16 -3.44 -5.74
N VAL A 51 2.96 -3.96 -5.60
CA VAL A 51 2.78 -5.34 -5.16
C VAL A 51 3.30 -6.30 -6.24
N GLU A 52 2.99 -6.01 -7.49
CA GLU A 52 3.41 -6.86 -8.58
C GLU A 52 4.92 -6.90 -8.74
N SER A 53 5.57 -5.83 -8.34
CA SER A 53 7.01 -5.78 -8.45
C SER A 53 7.70 -6.60 -7.35
N GLY A 54 6.95 -7.10 -6.40
CA GLY A 54 7.50 -7.90 -5.32
C GLY A 54 7.94 -7.11 -4.12
N ASN A 55 7.74 -5.81 -4.13
CA ASN A 55 8.19 -4.99 -3.02
C ASN A 55 7.42 -5.21 -1.73
N ALA A 56 6.22 -5.73 -1.83
CA ALA A 56 5.44 -6.03 -0.64
C ALA A 56 5.89 -7.33 0.01
N SER A 57 6.69 -8.12 -0.69
CA SER A 57 7.10 -9.40 -0.18
C SER A 57 8.18 -9.23 0.85
N SER A 58 8.13 -9.95 1.91
CA SER A 58 9.16 -9.79 2.87
C SER A 58 10.33 -10.68 2.56
N LYS A 59 10.24 -11.61 1.78
CA LYS A 59 11.27 -12.36 1.52
C LYS A 59 11.59 -12.51 0.27
N VAL A 60 12.29 -12.68 -0.02
CA VAL A 60 12.63 -12.67 -1.19
C VAL A 60 12.89 -13.76 -1.70
N GLY A 61 12.95 -14.18 -1.80
CA GLY A 61 13.15 -15.03 -2.23
C GLY A 61 12.83 -15.84 -2.75
N ASN A 62 12.48 -16.16 -2.92
CA ASN A 62 12.16 -16.87 -3.26
C ASN A 62 11.81 -17.16 -4.12
N LYS A 63 11.73 -17.08 -4.47
CA LYS A 63 11.39 -17.25 -5.18
C LYS A 63 11.59 -17.38 -5.60
#